data_5c8f87ada808f930fc7d76622df7bbdc
#
_entry.id   5c8f87ada808f930fc7d76622df7bbdc
#
_cell.length_a   1.000
_cell.length_b   1.000
_cell.length_c   1.000
_cell.angle_alpha   90.00
_cell.angle_beta   90.00
_cell.angle_gamma   90.00
#
_symmetry.space_group_name_H-M   'P 1'
#
loop_
_entity.id
_entity.type
_entity.pdbx_description
1 polymer ?
#
loop_
_entity_poly.entity_id
_entity_poly.type
_entity_poly.pdbx_seq_one_letter_code
_entity_poly.pdbx_strand_id
1 'polypeptide(L)'
;MTRLFPGAVIFSGLVFLAGCGTGSDRGDFHAAVAQTKNPLVAQVSFASPCDGQAMVEFGTDTSYGRNTSWYPVSSGSQPINVLVAGMLASTTYHMRAQVQCSGNITASTESSDDFTFTTGALPSNPFPTIKVSRPNPSLASQENPGVELINLIVPNSNIIQSFVTDRDGNPIWYYDVGLNNSPFPIRLLANGDVLLVVARPDTTILREIDLAGNTIREMDIATLGQKMSSAGFDFVPTSYHHELLPLDNGHLLVLTGFIRPFTDLPGYPGTINVMGDGIIDLDQNWNPVWAWNGFDHLDVNRHLSGLPDWTHGNALLYSPNDGNLLFSMRHQSWVIKIDYENGNGNGNVLWRLGYQGDFALAQGDDPSLWFSFQHFPSLISQSGSQTTMAIWDNGDFRVLDSSGNVCSITGSPACFSRGVIFQVDESTRVANLLWADAPGLFSVWGGNINQLANGNVEFDVNGLATAPIPNLASEIQEVTQTNTPQIVWKMDITPMRMDAYRAYRVPSLYPGVTWDK
;
A
#
# COMPACT_ATOMS: atom_id res chain seq x y z
N MET A 1 -15.33 -11.59 52.37
CA MET A 1 -14.67 -12.90 52.43
C MET A 1 -14.16 -13.26 51.03
N THR A 2 -12.96 -13.14 50.93
CA THR A 2 -11.88 -13.42 49.99
C THR A 2 -11.94 -14.80 49.32
N ARG A 3 -11.66 -14.90 48.03
CA ARG A 3 -10.74 -15.86 47.47
C ARG A 3 -10.33 -15.49 46.03
N LEU A 4 -9.08 -15.07 45.92
CA LEU A 4 -8.26 -15.02 44.70
C LEU A 4 -7.92 -16.45 44.25
N PHE A 5 -7.93 -16.73 42.92
CA PHE A 5 -7.21 -17.84 42.32
C PHE A 5 -6.20 -17.30 41.32
N PRO A 6 -4.94 -17.64 41.39
CA PRO A 6 -3.95 -17.30 40.37
C PRO A 6 -4.00 -18.30 39.22
N GLY A 7 -4.13 -17.81 37.99
CA GLY A 7 -3.95 -18.60 36.78
C GLY A 7 -2.48 -18.87 36.56
N ALA A 8 -2.10 -20.15 36.51
CA ALA A 8 -0.77 -20.59 36.16
C ALA A 8 -0.57 -20.54 34.66
N VAL A 9 0.38 -19.72 34.20
CA VAL A 9 0.91 -19.73 32.83
C VAL A 9 1.87 -20.93 32.76
N ILE A 10 1.53 -21.93 31.96
CA ILE A 10 2.40 -23.06 31.65
C ILE A 10 3.38 -22.65 30.55
N PHE A 11 4.62 -22.34 30.92
CA PHE A 11 5.73 -22.28 29.99
C PHE A 11 6.14 -23.71 29.63
N SER A 12 5.90 -24.17 28.42
CA SER A 12 6.49 -25.39 27.88
C SER A 12 7.95 -25.10 27.53
N GLY A 13 8.84 -25.34 28.50
CA GLY A 13 10.28 -25.29 28.27
C GLY A 13 10.73 -26.51 27.47
N LEU A 14 11.30 -26.29 26.28
CA LEU A 14 12.09 -27.29 25.58
C LEU A 14 13.40 -27.51 26.36
N VAL A 15 13.61 -28.71 26.86
CA VAL A 15 14.86 -29.12 27.51
C VAL A 15 15.86 -29.51 26.41
N PHE A 16 16.92 -28.73 26.25
CA PHE A 16 18.09 -29.14 25.49
C PHE A 16 18.95 -30.10 26.33
N LEU A 17 19.13 -31.31 25.88
CA LEU A 17 20.14 -32.22 26.41
C LEU A 17 21.50 -31.85 25.80
N ALA A 18 22.36 -31.22 26.59
CA ALA A 18 23.75 -31.01 26.23
C ALA A 18 24.55 -32.32 26.37
N GLY A 19 24.93 -32.90 25.24
CA GLY A 19 25.94 -33.96 25.19
C GLY A 19 27.33 -33.33 25.17
N CYS A 20 28.16 -33.59 26.20
CA CYS A 20 29.59 -33.24 26.19
C CYS A 20 30.35 -34.21 25.29
N GLY A 21 30.76 -33.75 24.10
CA GLY A 21 31.74 -34.42 23.24
C GLY A 21 32.94 -33.49 23.02
N THR A 22 34.13 -33.88 23.45
CA THR A 22 35.39 -33.17 23.20
C THR A 22 35.92 -33.52 21.80
N GLY A 23 35.63 -32.66 20.83
CA GLY A 23 36.18 -32.68 19.48
C GLY A 23 36.07 -31.27 18.92
N SER A 24 37.08 -30.78 18.23
CA SER A 24 37.07 -29.52 17.51
C SER A 24 36.17 -29.63 16.28
N ASP A 25 34.88 -29.83 16.47
CA ASP A 25 33.89 -29.72 15.41
C ASP A 25 33.44 -28.25 15.30
N ARG A 26 33.57 -27.69 14.11
CA ARG A 26 32.75 -26.55 13.73
C ARG A 26 31.31 -26.97 14.02
N GLY A 27 30.71 -26.40 15.06
CA GLY A 27 29.37 -26.81 15.51
C GLY A 27 28.41 -26.79 14.33
N ASP A 28 27.71 -27.89 14.12
CA ASP A 28 26.69 -28.02 13.09
C ASP A 28 25.71 -26.86 13.24
N PHE A 29 25.54 -26.06 12.16
CA PHE A 29 24.61 -24.95 12.12
C PHE A 29 23.19 -25.50 11.94
N HIS A 30 22.43 -25.57 13.02
CA HIS A 30 21.08 -26.11 13.04
C HIS A 30 20.05 -25.00 13.11
N ALA A 31 18.97 -25.16 12.34
CA ALA A 31 17.78 -24.32 12.38
C ALA A 31 16.57 -25.17 12.78
N ALA A 32 15.64 -24.55 13.51
CA ALA A 32 14.36 -25.13 13.86
C ALA A 32 13.23 -24.31 13.25
N VAL A 33 12.12 -24.94 12.89
CA VAL A 33 10.95 -24.29 12.31
C VAL A 33 9.71 -24.56 13.16
N ALA A 34 8.88 -23.52 13.33
CA ALA A 34 7.61 -23.59 14.05
C ALA A 34 6.48 -22.91 13.27
N GLN A 35 5.26 -23.38 13.49
CA GLN A 35 4.04 -22.75 12.99
C GLN A 35 3.78 -21.44 13.75
N THR A 36 3.40 -20.39 13.04
CA THR A 36 2.87 -19.14 13.62
C THR A 36 1.34 -19.18 13.71
N LYS A 37 0.72 -18.11 14.21
CA LYS A 37 -0.75 -17.98 14.19
C LYS A 37 -1.31 -17.80 12.76
N ASN A 38 -0.50 -17.31 11.81
CA ASN A 38 -0.86 -17.33 10.39
C ASN A 38 -0.43 -18.67 9.78
N PRO A 39 -1.34 -19.51 9.30
CA PRO A 39 -1.00 -20.84 8.79
C PRO A 39 -0.09 -20.82 7.56
N LEU A 40 0.04 -19.68 6.86
CA LEU A 40 0.92 -19.51 5.71
C LEU A 40 2.31 -18.95 6.09
N VAL A 41 2.60 -18.78 7.39
CA VAL A 41 3.85 -18.17 7.86
C VAL A 41 4.53 -19.07 8.86
N ALA A 42 5.78 -19.43 8.58
CA ALA A 42 6.66 -20.17 9.48
C ALA A 42 7.53 -19.20 10.29
N GLN A 43 7.95 -19.61 11.49
CA GLN A 43 9.05 -18.99 12.22
C GLN A 43 10.25 -19.93 12.21
N VAL A 44 11.34 -19.49 11.58
CA VAL A 44 12.63 -20.21 11.58
C VAL A 44 13.51 -19.61 12.66
N SER A 45 14.04 -20.46 13.55
CA SER A 45 14.86 -20.07 14.71
C SER A 45 16.22 -20.74 14.63
N PHE A 46 17.30 -19.99 14.79
CA PHE A 46 18.68 -20.51 14.80
C PHE A 46 19.63 -19.60 15.57
N ALA A 47 20.73 -20.19 16.07
CA ALA A 47 21.85 -19.41 16.61
C ALA A 47 22.83 -19.13 15.48
N SER A 48 23.29 -17.88 15.36
CA SER A 48 24.28 -17.54 14.33
C SER A 48 25.65 -18.10 14.67
N PRO A 49 26.32 -18.79 13.71
CA PRO A 49 27.67 -19.30 13.92
C PRO A 49 28.74 -18.20 13.93
N CYS A 50 28.40 -17.01 13.41
CA CYS A 50 29.33 -15.87 13.26
C CYS A 50 28.58 -14.54 13.27
N ASP A 51 29.33 -13.44 13.38
CA ASP A 51 28.80 -12.11 13.12
C ASP A 51 28.61 -11.90 11.61
N GLY A 52 27.54 -11.24 11.19
CA GLY A 52 27.28 -11.01 9.77
C GLY A 52 25.84 -10.70 9.44
N GLN A 53 25.34 -11.33 8.39
CA GLN A 53 23.93 -11.22 7.96
C GLN A 53 23.36 -12.62 7.72
N ALA A 54 22.10 -12.81 8.05
CA ALA A 54 21.39 -14.09 7.87
C ALA A 54 20.12 -13.91 7.04
N MET A 55 19.76 -14.93 6.29
CA MET A 55 18.47 -15.06 5.59
C MET A 55 17.98 -16.50 5.63
N VAL A 56 16.74 -16.72 5.19
CA VAL A 56 16.17 -18.04 4.96
C VAL A 56 15.82 -18.18 3.49
N GLU A 57 16.34 -19.22 2.84
CA GLU A 57 15.89 -19.68 1.53
C GLU A 57 14.76 -20.68 1.70
N PHE A 58 13.78 -20.65 0.80
CA PHE A 58 12.63 -21.58 0.84
C PHE A 58 12.04 -21.80 -0.55
N GLY A 59 11.41 -22.97 -0.72
CA GLY A 59 10.77 -23.38 -1.97
C GLY A 59 10.13 -24.75 -1.87
N THR A 60 9.44 -25.20 -2.90
CA THR A 60 8.77 -26.51 -2.93
C THR A 60 9.73 -27.67 -3.15
N ASP A 61 10.99 -27.41 -3.40
CA ASP A 61 12.09 -28.38 -3.50
C ASP A 61 13.40 -27.77 -3.00
N THR A 62 14.49 -28.53 -3.02
CA THR A 62 15.82 -28.14 -2.52
C THR A 62 16.56 -27.14 -3.41
N SER A 63 15.99 -26.68 -4.52
CA SER A 63 16.49 -25.52 -5.28
C SER A 63 16.01 -24.19 -4.67
N TYR A 64 15.07 -24.27 -3.73
CA TYR A 64 14.43 -23.18 -2.98
C TYR A 64 13.68 -22.20 -3.88
N GLY A 65 14.34 -21.23 -4.50
CA GLY A 65 13.78 -20.28 -5.46
C GLY A 65 13.24 -18.99 -4.85
N ARG A 66 13.00 -18.93 -3.53
CA ARG A 66 12.63 -17.72 -2.79
C ARG A 66 13.52 -17.55 -1.56
N ASN A 67 13.66 -16.32 -1.10
CA ASN A 67 14.40 -15.98 0.11
C ASN A 67 13.77 -14.81 0.86
N THR A 68 14.11 -14.69 2.14
CA THR A 68 13.79 -13.52 2.98
C THR A 68 14.81 -12.41 2.75
N SER A 69 14.60 -11.24 3.37
CA SER A 69 15.64 -10.23 3.50
C SER A 69 16.85 -10.77 4.28
N TRP A 70 17.99 -10.11 4.10
CA TRP A 70 19.14 -10.26 4.97
C TRP A 70 18.97 -9.48 6.27
N TYR A 71 19.15 -10.13 7.41
CA TYR A 71 19.07 -9.54 8.75
C TYR A 71 20.44 -9.52 9.41
N PRO A 72 20.84 -8.43 10.09
CA PRO A 72 22.10 -8.38 10.82
C PRO A 72 22.05 -9.38 11.98
N VAL A 73 23.15 -10.11 12.17
CA VAL A 73 23.25 -11.15 13.19
C VAL A 73 24.62 -11.11 13.89
N SER A 74 24.65 -11.55 15.17
CA SER A 74 25.87 -11.65 15.96
C SER A 74 26.02 -13.04 16.55
N SER A 75 27.23 -13.56 16.54
CA SER A 75 27.57 -14.85 17.16
C SER A 75 27.35 -14.79 18.67
N GLY A 76 26.89 -15.89 19.26
CA GLY A 76 26.65 -15.99 20.70
C GLY A 76 25.47 -15.17 21.23
N SER A 77 24.70 -14.51 20.35
CA SER A 77 23.43 -13.87 20.71
C SER A 77 22.33 -14.92 21.01
N GLN A 78 21.19 -14.44 21.52
CA GLN A 78 19.98 -15.27 21.60
C GLN A 78 19.60 -15.76 20.20
N PRO A 79 18.90 -16.92 20.08
CA PRO A 79 18.44 -17.39 18.79
C PRO A 79 17.67 -16.31 18.02
N ILE A 80 17.98 -16.21 16.74
CA ILE A 80 17.33 -15.29 15.81
C ILE A 80 16.05 -15.96 15.34
N ASN A 81 14.97 -15.18 15.24
CA ASN A 81 13.69 -15.63 14.70
C ASN A 81 13.41 -14.89 13.40
N VAL A 82 13.32 -15.62 12.30
CA VAL A 82 12.98 -15.11 10.98
C VAL A 82 11.59 -15.61 10.61
N LEU A 83 10.68 -14.71 10.31
CA LEU A 83 9.36 -15.06 9.77
C LEU A 83 9.48 -15.35 8.28
N VAL A 84 9.01 -16.52 7.84
CA VAL A 84 8.98 -16.96 6.44
C VAL A 84 7.54 -16.97 5.97
N ALA A 85 7.20 -16.03 5.11
CA ALA A 85 5.90 -15.82 4.47
C ALA A 85 6.03 -15.93 2.94
N GLY A 86 4.90 -15.96 2.23
CA GLY A 86 4.92 -16.10 0.77
C GLY A 86 4.78 -17.56 0.32
N MET A 87 4.08 -18.36 1.08
CA MET A 87 3.91 -19.78 0.86
C MET A 87 2.45 -20.14 0.56
N LEU A 88 2.22 -21.08 -0.34
CA LEU A 88 0.90 -21.64 -0.65
C LEU A 88 0.37 -22.44 0.54
N ALA A 89 -0.94 -22.48 0.69
CA ALA A 89 -1.61 -23.27 1.73
C ALA A 89 -1.43 -24.77 1.50
N SER A 90 -1.41 -25.55 2.60
CA SER A 90 -1.34 -27.02 2.61
C SER A 90 -0.21 -27.59 1.73
N THR A 91 0.92 -26.88 1.69
CA THR A 91 2.06 -27.19 0.82
C THR A 91 3.31 -27.38 1.66
N THR A 92 4.10 -28.41 1.34
CA THR A 92 5.39 -28.65 1.99
C THR A 92 6.48 -27.85 1.31
N TYR A 93 7.25 -27.11 2.11
CA TYR A 93 8.38 -26.32 1.68
C TYR A 93 9.67 -26.87 2.27
N HIS A 94 10.73 -26.89 1.46
CA HIS A 94 12.11 -27.03 1.87
C HIS A 94 12.63 -25.67 2.29
N MET A 95 13.41 -25.60 3.36
CA MET A 95 13.98 -24.38 3.90
C MET A 95 15.41 -24.60 4.33
N ARG A 96 16.22 -23.54 4.26
CA ARG A 96 17.59 -23.50 4.73
C ARG A 96 17.92 -22.10 5.25
N ALA A 97 18.48 -22.02 6.46
CA ALA A 97 19.05 -20.78 6.96
C ALA A 97 20.46 -20.59 6.38
N GLN A 98 20.80 -19.38 5.97
CA GLN A 98 22.13 -18.97 5.52
C GLN A 98 22.64 -17.82 6.35
N VAL A 99 23.95 -17.86 6.68
CA VAL A 99 24.64 -16.75 7.34
C VAL A 99 25.89 -16.39 6.52
N GLN A 100 25.94 -15.16 6.07
CA GLN A 100 27.11 -14.57 5.44
C GLN A 100 27.96 -13.93 6.55
N CYS A 101 29.06 -14.61 6.91
CA CYS A 101 29.95 -14.14 7.97
C CYS A 101 30.78 -12.94 7.54
N SER A 102 30.84 -11.92 8.39
CA SER A 102 31.76 -10.80 8.25
C SER A 102 33.14 -11.21 8.74
N GLY A 103 34.07 -11.53 7.84
CA GLY A 103 35.45 -11.93 8.18
C GLY A 103 36.51 -11.09 7.44
N ASN A 104 37.69 -10.98 8.03
CA ASN A 104 38.73 -10.06 7.59
C ASN A 104 39.40 -10.37 6.25
N ILE A 105 39.17 -11.52 5.60
CA ILE A 105 39.90 -11.88 4.35
C ILE A 105 39.03 -12.57 3.29
N THR A 106 38.01 -13.34 3.67
CA THR A 106 37.05 -13.95 2.74
C THR A 106 35.69 -14.07 3.44
N ALA A 107 34.63 -13.48 2.86
CA ALA A 107 33.28 -13.73 3.31
C ALA A 107 32.99 -15.24 3.13
N SER A 108 32.72 -15.97 4.22
CA SER A 108 32.23 -17.35 4.17
C SER A 108 30.71 -17.34 4.32
N THR A 109 30.04 -18.21 3.57
CA THR A 109 28.60 -18.47 3.76
C THR A 109 28.49 -19.81 4.48
N GLU A 110 27.89 -19.78 5.67
CA GLU A 110 27.50 -20.97 6.42
C GLU A 110 26.01 -21.25 6.17
N SER A 111 25.66 -22.52 6.02
CA SER A 111 24.28 -22.93 5.75
C SER A 111 23.87 -24.00 6.74
N SER A 112 22.62 -23.95 7.19
CA SER A 112 22.04 -25.08 7.94
C SER A 112 21.79 -26.26 7.02
N ASP A 113 21.52 -27.42 7.62
CA ASP A 113 20.90 -28.53 6.88
C ASP A 113 19.55 -28.06 6.30
N ASP A 114 19.10 -28.77 5.23
CA ASP A 114 17.75 -28.65 4.71
C ASP A 114 16.75 -29.19 5.73
N PHE A 115 15.67 -28.46 5.95
CA PHE A 115 14.54 -28.90 6.77
C PHE A 115 13.23 -28.57 6.07
N THR A 116 12.16 -29.24 6.45
CA THR A 116 10.85 -29.05 5.82
C THR A 116 9.84 -28.43 6.77
N PHE A 117 8.92 -27.66 6.18
CA PHE A 117 7.74 -27.11 6.85
C PHE A 117 6.52 -27.30 5.95
N THR A 118 5.41 -27.75 6.52
CA THR A 118 4.14 -27.84 5.79
C THR A 118 3.21 -26.75 6.30
N THR A 119 2.81 -25.84 5.41
CA THR A 119 1.84 -24.78 5.71
C THR A 119 0.47 -25.34 6.06
N GLY A 120 -0.29 -24.63 6.88
CA GLY A 120 -1.68 -24.97 7.17
C GLY A 120 -2.63 -24.66 6.00
N ALA A 121 -3.90 -25.03 6.19
CA ALA A 121 -4.95 -24.68 5.25
C ALA A 121 -5.29 -23.18 5.32
N LEU A 122 -5.90 -22.63 4.25
CA LEU A 122 -6.50 -21.31 4.29
C LEU A 122 -7.59 -21.25 5.39
N PRO A 123 -7.86 -20.05 5.95
CA PRO A 123 -8.90 -19.88 6.95
C PRO A 123 -10.28 -20.21 6.38
N SER A 124 -11.24 -20.47 7.26
CA SER A 124 -12.64 -20.69 6.87
C SER A 124 -13.33 -19.43 6.36
N ASN A 125 -12.79 -18.25 6.68
CA ASN A 125 -13.28 -16.99 6.15
C ASN A 125 -12.99 -16.94 4.63
N PRO A 126 -13.97 -16.56 3.81
CA PRO A 126 -13.81 -16.64 2.36
C PRO A 126 -12.82 -15.61 1.83
N PHE A 127 -12.11 -15.99 0.78
CA PHE A 127 -11.43 -15.08 -0.14
C PHE A 127 -12.37 -14.74 -1.30
N PRO A 128 -12.12 -13.63 -2.04
CA PRO A 128 -12.78 -13.42 -3.32
C PRO A 128 -12.41 -14.53 -4.31
N THR A 129 -13.21 -14.72 -5.34
CA THR A 129 -12.81 -15.56 -6.46
C THR A 129 -11.89 -14.76 -7.36
N ILE A 130 -10.70 -15.28 -7.60
CA ILE A 130 -9.66 -14.67 -8.41
C ILE A 130 -9.47 -15.51 -9.67
N LYS A 131 -9.42 -14.84 -10.82
CA LYS A 131 -9.10 -15.46 -12.10
C LYS A 131 -8.01 -14.66 -12.79
N VAL A 132 -6.88 -15.30 -13.01
CA VAL A 132 -5.76 -14.73 -13.76
C VAL A 132 -5.80 -15.18 -15.22
N SER A 133 -5.42 -14.30 -16.12
CA SER A 133 -5.25 -14.58 -17.54
C SER A 133 -4.08 -13.80 -18.13
N ARG A 134 -3.51 -14.35 -19.21
CA ARG A 134 -2.47 -13.78 -20.04
C ARG A 134 -2.97 -13.74 -21.47
N PRO A 135 -3.76 -12.69 -21.85
CA PRO A 135 -4.50 -12.68 -23.12
C PRO A 135 -3.58 -12.73 -24.35
N ASN A 136 -2.34 -12.25 -24.19
CA ASN A 136 -1.35 -12.27 -25.25
C ASN A 136 -0.14 -13.15 -24.86
N PRO A 137 -0.13 -14.45 -25.21
CA PRO A 137 0.95 -15.35 -24.82
C PRO A 137 2.35 -14.95 -25.34
N SER A 138 2.43 -14.17 -26.42
CA SER A 138 3.71 -13.68 -26.96
C SER A 138 4.38 -12.65 -26.05
N LEU A 139 3.64 -12.05 -25.10
CA LEU A 139 4.12 -11.09 -24.14
C LEU A 139 4.40 -11.71 -22.75
N ALA A 140 4.21 -13.02 -22.56
CA ALA A 140 4.38 -13.67 -21.26
C ALA A 140 5.79 -13.47 -20.64
N SER A 141 6.82 -13.33 -21.49
CA SER A 141 8.18 -13.02 -21.02
C SER A 141 8.38 -11.56 -20.58
N GLN A 142 7.41 -10.69 -20.80
CA GLN A 142 7.41 -9.29 -20.40
C GLN A 142 6.61 -9.05 -19.12
N GLU A 143 6.02 -10.08 -18.51
CA GLU A 143 5.32 -9.97 -17.24
C GLU A 143 6.32 -9.57 -16.15
N ASN A 144 6.01 -8.50 -15.40
CA ASN A 144 6.87 -8.03 -14.32
C ASN A 144 6.92 -9.06 -13.17
N PRO A 145 8.08 -9.38 -12.62
CA PRO A 145 8.19 -10.27 -11.47
C PRO A 145 7.55 -9.69 -10.22
N GLY A 146 7.37 -10.52 -9.19
CA GLY A 146 6.81 -10.10 -7.89
C GLY A 146 5.50 -10.80 -7.55
N VAL A 147 4.75 -10.19 -6.63
CA VAL A 147 3.49 -10.69 -6.05
C VAL A 147 2.47 -9.55 -5.98
N GLU A 148 1.17 -9.88 -5.93
CA GLU A 148 0.11 -8.88 -5.84
C GLU A 148 -0.33 -8.65 -4.39
N LEU A 149 -0.10 -7.46 -3.86
CA LEU A 149 -0.69 -7.00 -2.61
C LEU A 149 -2.06 -6.39 -2.89
N ILE A 150 -3.12 -7.04 -2.42
CA ILE A 150 -4.50 -6.67 -2.70
C ILE A 150 -5.18 -6.20 -1.41
N ASN A 151 -5.83 -5.05 -1.50
CA ASN A 151 -6.60 -4.48 -0.40
C ASN A 151 -8.05 -4.24 -0.84
N LEU A 152 -8.96 -5.07 -0.31
CA LEU A 152 -10.39 -4.95 -0.57
C LEU A 152 -11.06 -3.97 0.41
N ILE A 153 -12.17 -3.40 -0.04
CA ILE A 153 -13.15 -2.75 0.83
C ILE A 153 -14.46 -3.51 0.71
N VAL A 154 -14.81 -4.24 1.78
CA VAL A 154 -16.05 -5.03 1.85
C VAL A 154 -16.71 -4.79 3.21
N PRO A 155 -17.54 -3.74 3.33
CA PRO A 155 -18.19 -3.41 4.59
C PRO A 155 -19.07 -4.55 5.13
N ASN A 156 -19.07 -4.71 6.46
CA ASN A 156 -19.93 -5.68 7.17
C ASN A 156 -19.75 -7.13 6.70
N SER A 157 -18.52 -7.53 6.42
CA SER A 157 -18.18 -8.85 5.91
C SER A 157 -17.15 -9.55 6.78
N ASN A 158 -17.11 -10.88 6.70
CA ASN A 158 -16.05 -11.72 7.24
C ASN A 158 -15.04 -12.17 6.18
N ILE A 159 -15.07 -11.56 5.01
CA ILE A 159 -14.13 -11.84 3.91
C ILE A 159 -12.74 -11.39 4.30
N ILE A 160 -11.73 -12.14 3.91
CA ILE A 160 -10.34 -11.71 4.00
C ILE A 160 -10.13 -10.54 3.02
N GLN A 161 -9.84 -9.35 3.57
CA GLN A 161 -9.79 -8.10 2.81
C GLN A 161 -8.36 -7.65 2.48
N SER A 162 -7.35 -8.12 3.23
CA SER A 162 -5.95 -7.83 2.93
C SER A 162 -5.18 -9.12 2.75
N PHE A 163 -4.65 -9.32 1.56
CA PHE A 163 -3.90 -10.53 1.23
C PHE A 163 -2.91 -10.27 0.10
N VAL A 164 -1.97 -11.19 -0.03
CA VAL A 164 -1.00 -11.22 -1.13
C VAL A 164 -1.20 -12.51 -1.91
N THR A 165 -1.19 -12.41 -3.23
CA THR A 165 -1.20 -13.57 -4.13
C THR A 165 0.10 -13.70 -4.89
N ASP A 166 0.41 -14.91 -5.36
CA ASP A 166 1.32 -15.10 -6.47
C ASP A 166 0.68 -14.55 -7.78
N ARG A 167 1.45 -14.56 -8.87
CA ARG A 167 0.96 -14.07 -10.17
C ARG A 167 -0.07 -14.98 -10.86
N ASP A 168 -0.36 -16.13 -10.28
CA ASP A 168 -1.44 -17.03 -10.72
C ASP A 168 -2.71 -16.87 -9.88
N GLY A 169 -2.70 -15.92 -8.92
CA GLY A 169 -3.85 -15.55 -8.10
C GLY A 169 -4.03 -16.41 -6.85
N ASN A 170 -3.05 -17.25 -6.50
CA ASN A 170 -3.13 -18.06 -5.30
C ASN A 170 -2.71 -17.25 -4.07
N PRO A 171 -3.52 -17.21 -2.97
CA PRO A 171 -3.13 -16.55 -1.73
C PRO A 171 -1.86 -17.17 -1.11
N ILE A 172 -0.87 -16.32 -0.82
CA ILE A 172 0.40 -16.70 -0.19
C ILE A 172 0.67 -15.96 1.12
N TRP A 173 -0.15 -14.99 1.47
CA TRP A 173 -0.19 -14.30 2.75
C TRP A 173 -1.54 -13.61 2.92
N TYR A 174 -1.99 -13.42 4.16
CA TYR A 174 -3.20 -12.64 4.46
C TYR A 174 -3.17 -12.10 5.88
N TYR A 175 -4.00 -11.06 6.10
CA TYR A 175 -4.30 -10.56 7.43
C TYR A 175 -5.82 -10.44 7.62
N ASP A 176 -6.35 -11.12 8.64
CA ASP A 176 -7.75 -11.07 9.01
C ASP A 176 -7.95 -10.03 10.13
N VAL A 177 -8.62 -8.94 9.82
CA VAL A 177 -8.95 -7.87 10.79
C VAL A 177 -10.20 -8.18 11.62
N GLY A 178 -10.87 -9.30 11.35
CA GLY A 178 -12.10 -9.71 11.98
C GLY A 178 -13.36 -9.07 11.39
N LEU A 179 -14.50 -9.60 11.81
CA LEU A 179 -15.81 -9.20 11.33
C LEU A 179 -16.09 -7.69 11.57
N ASN A 180 -16.73 -7.05 10.61
CA ASN A 180 -17.12 -5.64 10.62
C ASN A 180 -15.95 -4.62 10.66
N ASN A 181 -14.71 -5.07 10.47
CA ASN A 181 -13.56 -4.20 10.33
C ASN A 181 -13.10 -4.17 8.88
N SER A 182 -12.47 -3.08 8.46
CA SER A 182 -11.87 -2.96 7.13
C SER A 182 -10.41 -2.51 7.25
N PRO A 183 -9.45 -3.26 6.70
CA PRO A 183 -8.03 -2.92 6.71
C PRO A 183 -7.70 -2.04 5.50
N PHE A 184 -7.71 -0.72 5.68
CA PHE A 184 -7.49 0.19 4.54
C PHE A 184 -6.98 1.57 4.98
N PRO A 185 -5.88 2.08 4.40
CA PRO A 185 -4.94 1.45 3.44
C PRO A 185 -3.98 0.45 4.11
N ILE A 186 -3.20 -0.26 3.29
CA ILE A 186 -2.13 -1.18 3.73
C ILE A 186 -0.82 -0.85 3.01
N ARG A 187 0.32 -0.96 3.74
CA ARG A 187 1.68 -0.72 3.21
C ARG A 187 2.66 -1.74 3.78
N LEU A 188 3.57 -2.23 2.95
CA LEU A 188 4.77 -2.93 3.40
C LEU A 188 5.82 -1.90 3.85
N LEU A 189 6.44 -2.14 4.98
CA LEU A 189 7.47 -1.25 5.54
C LEU A 189 8.88 -1.74 5.20
N ALA A 190 9.84 -0.81 5.23
CA ALA A 190 11.24 -1.12 4.98
C ALA A 190 11.88 -2.05 6.04
N ASN A 191 11.27 -2.21 7.22
CA ASN A 191 11.69 -3.16 8.25
C ASN A 191 11.09 -4.57 8.05
N GLY A 192 10.20 -4.77 7.05
CA GLY A 192 9.53 -6.03 6.76
C GLY A 192 8.18 -6.21 7.46
N ASP A 193 7.76 -5.24 8.27
CA ASP A 193 6.44 -5.22 8.89
C ASP A 193 5.37 -4.66 7.92
N VAL A 194 4.12 -4.74 8.32
CA VAL A 194 2.97 -4.26 7.56
C VAL A 194 2.26 -3.18 8.35
N LEU A 195 2.08 -2.03 7.74
CA LEU A 195 1.36 -0.91 8.29
C LEU A 195 -0.04 -0.81 7.66
N LEU A 196 -1.07 -0.59 8.47
CA LEU A 196 -2.44 -0.47 7.97
C LEU A 196 -3.30 0.42 8.88
N VAL A 197 -4.38 0.94 8.31
CA VAL A 197 -5.51 1.46 9.09
C VAL A 197 -6.53 0.35 9.26
N VAL A 198 -6.99 0.11 10.48
CA VAL A 198 -8.16 -0.72 10.77
C VAL A 198 -9.35 0.22 11.00
N ALA A 199 -10.24 0.30 10.01
CA ALA A 199 -11.50 1.01 10.15
C ALA A 199 -12.52 0.12 10.87
N ARG A 200 -13.06 0.63 11.97
CA ARG A 200 -14.15 0.04 12.76
C ARG A 200 -15.39 0.93 12.70
N PRO A 201 -16.56 0.43 13.06
CA PRO A 201 -17.79 1.23 13.00
C PRO A 201 -17.75 2.55 13.79
N ASP A 202 -16.95 2.62 14.85
CA ASP A 202 -16.88 3.73 15.81
C ASP A 202 -15.53 4.44 15.86
N THR A 203 -14.49 3.88 15.23
CA THR A 203 -13.14 4.45 15.27
C THR A 203 -12.26 3.95 14.13
N THR A 204 -11.13 4.63 13.93
CA THR A 204 -10.05 4.15 13.06
C THR A 204 -8.76 4.00 13.85
N ILE A 205 -7.99 2.97 13.56
CA ILE A 205 -6.76 2.60 14.27
C ILE A 205 -5.63 2.46 13.27
N LEU A 206 -4.57 3.21 13.47
CA LEU A 206 -3.28 2.98 12.82
C LEU A 206 -2.60 1.79 13.50
N ARG A 207 -2.20 0.78 12.76
CA ARG A 207 -1.62 -0.46 13.29
C ARG A 207 -0.42 -0.91 12.47
N GLU A 208 0.62 -1.33 13.17
CA GLU A 208 1.78 -2.04 12.61
C GLU A 208 1.76 -3.48 13.10
N ILE A 209 1.93 -4.42 12.17
CA ILE A 209 1.96 -5.86 12.43
C ILE A 209 3.19 -6.49 11.78
N ASP A 210 3.66 -7.61 12.35
CA ASP A 210 4.63 -8.48 11.69
C ASP A 210 3.96 -9.37 10.63
N LEU A 211 4.75 -10.12 9.86
CA LEU A 211 4.21 -11.03 8.83
C LEU A 211 3.39 -12.20 9.41
N ALA A 212 3.58 -12.56 10.68
CA ALA A 212 2.70 -13.52 11.36
C ALA A 212 1.36 -12.88 11.79
N GLY A 213 1.21 -11.56 11.63
CA GLY A 213 0.03 -10.78 12.01
C GLY A 213 0.00 -10.38 13.48
N ASN A 214 1.12 -10.46 14.23
CA ASN A 214 1.17 -9.93 15.59
C ASN A 214 1.21 -8.42 15.55
N THR A 215 0.41 -7.78 16.40
CA THR A 215 0.45 -6.32 16.55
C THR A 215 1.75 -5.92 17.24
N ILE A 216 2.54 -5.10 16.56
CA ILE A 216 3.77 -4.49 17.07
C ILE A 216 3.41 -3.23 17.87
N ARG A 217 2.62 -2.36 17.26
CA ARG A 217 2.07 -1.14 17.88
C ARG A 217 0.78 -0.70 17.21
N GLU A 218 -0.01 0.07 17.94
CA GLU A 218 -1.23 0.68 17.40
C GLU A 218 -1.56 2.00 18.08
N MET A 219 -2.29 2.87 17.38
CA MET A 219 -2.79 4.13 17.89
C MET A 219 -4.17 4.43 17.30
N ASP A 220 -5.18 4.57 18.13
CA ASP A 220 -6.49 5.01 17.67
C ASP A 220 -6.52 6.53 17.39
N ILE A 221 -7.54 6.96 16.65
CA ILE A 221 -7.67 8.36 16.23
C ILE A 221 -7.90 9.31 17.42
N ALA A 222 -8.53 8.85 18.50
CA ALA A 222 -8.75 9.65 19.69
C ALA A 222 -7.43 9.93 20.43
N THR A 223 -6.56 8.92 20.52
CA THR A 223 -5.20 9.06 21.05
C THR A 223 -4.36 10.03 20.21
N LEU A 224 -4.47 9.96 18.87
CA LEU A 224 -3.81 10.94 18.00
C LEU A 224 -4.33 12.36 18.29
N GLY A 225 -5.64 12.55 18.42
CA GLY A 225 -6.23 13.85 18.76
C GLY A 225 -5.70 14.42 20.08
N GLN A 226 -5.50 13.58 21.11
CA GLN A 226 -4.89 13.99 22.37
C GLN A 226 -3.42 14.41 22.20
N LYS A 227 -2.64 13.65 21.42
CA LYS A 227 -1.24 13.99 21.11
C LYS A 227 -1.15 15.29 20.33
N MET A 228 -2.03 15.52 19.33
CA MET A 228 -2.12 16.75 18.57
C MET A 228 -2.36 17.96 19.48
N SER A 229 -3.37 17.88 20.33
CA SER A 229 -3.67 18.95 21.31
C SER A 229 -2.52 19.20 22.26
N SER A 230 -1.84 18.16 22.75
CA SER A 230 -0.68 18.27 23.64
C SER A 230 0.54 18.89 22.95
N ALA A 231 0.68 18.70 21.65
CA ALA A 231 1.73 19.29 20.82
C ALA A 231 1.40 20.73 20.37
N GLY A 232 0.20 21.24 20.67
CA GLY A 232 -0.21 22.60 20.36
C GLY A 232 -0.85 22.79 18.98
N PHE A 233 -1.22 21.72 18.29
CA PHE A 233 -2.00 21.80 17.06
C PHE A 233 -3.47 22.12 17.37
N ASP A 234 -4.10 22.95 16.57
CA ASP A 234 -5.42 23.54 16.82
C ASP A 234 -6.59 22.79 16.14
N PHE A 235 -6.34 21.61 15.56
CA PHE A 235 -7.40 20.78 14.99
C PHE A 235 -7.36 19.34 15.50
N VAL A 236 -8.54 18.71 15.54
CA VAL A 236 -8.71 17.33 16.03
C VAL A 236 -9.11 16.43 14.86
N PRO A 237 -8.29 15.43 14.53
CA PRO A 237 -8.62 14.47 13.49
C PRO A 237 -9.78 13.57 13.92
N THR A 238 -10.65 13.19 12.96
CA THR A 238 -11.83 12.34 13.20
C THR A 238 -11.65 10.92 12.67
N SER A 239 -10.73 10.72 11.74
CA SER A 239 -10.43 9.40 11.15
C SER A 239 -9.04 9.38 10.51
N TYR A 240 -8.38 8.23 10.48
CA TYR A 240 -7.36 7.92 9.47
C TYR A 240 -8.05 7.43 8.21
N HIS A 241 -7.53 7.78 7.04
CA HIS A 241 -8.09 7.28 5.77
C HIS A 241 -7.06 7.29 4.63
N HIS A 242 -7.34 6.60 3.58
CA HIS A 242 -6.80 6.57 2.23
C HIS A 242 -5.27 6.47 2.06
N GLU A 243 -4.43 7.08 2.92
CA GLU A 243 -2.99 7.02 2.70
C GLU A 243 -2.18 6.98 4.00
N LEU A 244 -1.14 6.13 3.95
CA LEU A 244 -0.04 6.04 4.91
C LEU A 244 1.25 6.10 4.10
N LEU A 245 2.07 7.12 4.32
CA LEU A 245 3.31 7.33 3.58
C LEU A 245 4.51 7.28 4.54
N PRO A 246 5.16 6.11 4.69
CA PRO A 246 6.43 6.01 5.40
C PRO A 246 7.52 6.80 4.68
N LEU A 247 8.35 7.52 5.42
CA LEU A 247 9.50 8.26 4.92
C LEU A 247 10.81 7.58 5.34
N ASP A 248 11.88 7.76 4.56
CA ASP A 248 13.20 7.15 4.80
C ASP A 248 13.85 7.56 6.14
N ASN A 249 13.44 8.72 6.71
CA ASN A 249 13.89 9.17 8.03
C ASN A 249 13.17 8.46 9.20
N GLY A 250 12.26 7.53 8.90
CA GLY A 250 11.44 6.79 9.85
C GLY A 250 10.19 7.53 10.32
N HIS A 251 9.89 8.70 9.76
CA HIS A 251 8.62 9.38 9.96
C HIS A 251 7.51 8.71 9.16
N LEU A 252 6.27 9.03 9.52
CA LEU A 252 5.08 8.53 8.86
C LEU A 252 4.09 9.68 8.63
N LEU A 253 3.82 9.97 7.36
CA LEU A 253 2.74 10.88 7.00
C LEU A 253 1.43 10.09 6.92
N VAL A 254 0.39 10.60 7.62
CA VAL A 254 -0.95 9.99 7.62
C VAL A 254 -1.98 10.99 7.12
N LEU A 255 -2.91 10.51 6.27
CA LEU A 255 -4.10 11.28 5.94
C LEU A 255 -5.16 11.12 7.03
N THR A 256 -5.77 12.23 7.39
CA THR A 256 -6.83 12.28 8.40
C THR A 256 -7.98 13.17 7.93
N GLY A 257 -9.20 12.76 8.25
CA GLY A 257 -10.38 13.62 8.11
C GLY A 257 -10.59 14.50 9.32
N PHE A 258 -11.18 15.67 9.13
CA PHE A 258 -11.70 16.48 10.21
C PHE A 258 -12.87 17.35 9.73
N ILE A 259 -13.64 17.88 10.68
CA ILE A 259 -14.90 18.57 10.39
C ILE A 259 -14.81 20.01 10.88
N ARG A 260 -15.20 20.96 10.00
CA ARG A 260 -15.32 22.38 10.35
C ARG A 260 -16.71 22.89 9.93
N PRO A 261 -17.43 23.63 10.81
CA PRO A 261 -18.70 24.27 10.44
C PRO A 261 -18.44 25.52 9.57
N PHE A 262 -19.26 25.69 8.54
CA PHE A 262 -19.32 26.88 7.69
C PHE A 262 -20.75 27.36 7.57
N THR A 263 -20.94 28.65 7.34
CA THR A 263 -22.26 29.27 7.22
C THR A 263 -22.42 29.93 5.87
N ASP A 264 -23.59 29.71 5.23
CA ASP A 264 -23.98 30.33 3.97
C ASP A 264 -23.00 30.13 2.81
N LEU A 265 -22.46 28.89 2.68
CA LEU A 265 -21.68 28.53 1.50
C LEU A 265 -22.54 28.53 0.22
N PRO A 266 -21.95 28.79 -0.96
CA PRO A 266 -22.67 28.76 -2.24
C PRO A 266 -23.46 27.44 -2.42
N GLY A 267 -24.78 27.55 -2.60
CA GLY A 267 -25.69 26.41 -2.71
C GLY A 267 -26.10 25.76 -1.38
N TYR A 268 -25.56 26.19 -0.23
CA TYR A 268 -25.82 25.61 1.11
C TYR A 268 -26.16 26.72 2.12
N PRO A 269 -27.40 27.21 2.14
CA PRO A 269 -27.84 28.22 3.10
C PRO A 269 -27.87 27.65 4.54
N GLY A 270 -27.50 28.50 5.52
CA GLY A 270 -27.40 28.12 6.94
C GLY A 270 -26.04 27.47 7.24
N THR A 271 -25.95 26.79 8.40
CA THR A 271 -24.71 26.15 8.85
C THR A 271 -24.62 24.71 8.38
N ILE A 272 -23.52 24.35 7.74
CA ILE A 272 -23.18 22.98 7.32
C ILE A 272 -21.83 22.57 7.91
N ASN A 273 -21.74 21.35 8.41
CA ASN A 273 -20.48 20.73 8.80
C ASN A 273 -19.80 20.16 7.56
N VAL A 274 -18.66 20.74 7.19
CA VAL A 274 -17.86 20.30 6.02
C VAL A 274 -16.76 19.38 6.50
N MET A 275 -16.59 18.25 5.81
CA MET A 275 -15.49 17.32 6.01
C MET A 275 -14.36 17.67 5.05
N GLY A 276 -13.19 17.92 5.60
CA GLY A 276 -11.95 18.20 4.87
C GLY A 276 -10.84 17.25 5.29
N ASP A 277 -9.70 17.37 4.63
CA ASP A 277 -8.53 16.52 4.86
C ASP A 277 -7.42 17.26 5.59
N GLY A 278 -6.72 16.52 6.47
CA GLY A 278 -5.48 16.91 7.11
C GLY A 278 -4.36 15.91 6.85
N ILE A 279 -3.14 16.39 6.82
CA ILE A 279 -1.93 15.59 6.74
C ILE A 279 -1.18 15.78 8.05
N ILE A 280 -0.80 14.69 8.71
CA ILE A 280 -0.04 14.74 9.96
C ILE A 280 1.24 13.96 9.78
N ASP A 281 2.37 14.58 10.11
CA ASP A 281 3.68 13.92 10.18
C ASP A 281 3.89 13.41 11.61
N LEU A 282 4.10 12.12 11.73
CA LEU A 282 4.39 11.39 12.95
C LEU A 282 5.87 11.00 12.98
N ASP A 283 6.56 11.32 14.09
CA ASP A 283 7.93 10.84 14.33
C ASP A 283 7.99 9.31 14.49
N GLN A 284 9.19 8.75 14.68
CA GLN A 284 9.40 7.31 14.87
C GLN A 284 8.62 6.72 16.06
N ASN A 285 8.21 7.55 17.03
CA ASN A 285 7.40 7.17 18.20
C ASN A 285 5.90 7.47 18.02
N TRP A 286 5.50 7.83 16.81
CA TRP A 286 4.15 8.27 16.46
C TRP A 286 3.68 9.49 17.26
N ASN A 287 4.57 10.47 17.50
CA ASN A 287 4.20 11.78 17.99
C ASN A 287 4.06 12.75 16.82
N PRO A 288 3.02 13.59 16.79
CA PRO A 288 2.85 14.58 15.73
C PRO A 288 3.93 15.67 15.84
N VAL A 289 4.63 15.92 14.72
CA VAL A 289 5.71 16.91 14.63
C VAL A 289 5.44 18.00 13.59
N TRP A 290 4.58 17.74 12.61
CA TRP A 290 4.08 18.71 11.64
C TRP A 290 2.66 18.33 11.24
N ALA A 291 1.85 19.32 10.86
CA ALA A 291 0.49 19.08 10.42
C ALA A 291 0.03 20.13 9.40
N TRP A 292 -0.79 19.69 8.47
CA TRP A 292 -1.43 20.52 7.45
C TRP A 292 -2.95 20.34 7.51
N ASN A 293 -3.68 21.46 7.36
CA ASN A 293 -5.13 21.51 7.43
C ASN A 293 -5.67 22.14 6.13
N GLY A 294 -6.42 21.39 5.33
CA GLY A 294 -6.93 21.85 4.03
C GLY A 294 -7.73 23.13 4.09
N PHE A 295 -8.51 23.36 5.15
CA PHE A 295 -9.33 24.57 5.28
C PHE A 295 -8.53 25.87 5.50
N ASP A 296 -7.26 25.78 5.85
CA ASP A 296 -6.42 26.96 6.07
C ASP A 296 -5.65 27.36 4.78
N HIS A 297 -5.67 26.50 3.77
CA HIS A 297 -4.87 26.66 2.54
C HIS A 297 -5.68 26.66 1.24
N LEU A 298 -6.96 26.25 1.29
CA LEU A 298 -7.82 26.08 0.11
C LEU A 298 -9.15 26.81 0.31
N ASP A 299 -9.75 27.25 -0.80
CA ASP A 299 -11.06 27.91 -0.78
C ASP A 299 -12.20 26.88 -0.76
N VAL A 300 -12.92 26.83 0.36
CA VAL A 300 -14.08 25.94 0.56
C VAL A 300 -15.24 26.24 -0.41
N ASN A 301 -15.30 27.43 -1.01
CA ASN A 301 -16.31 27.76 -2.00
C ASN A 301 -16.15 26.94 -3.29
N ARG A 302 -14.96 26.38 -3.55
CA ARG A 302 -14.76 25.42 -4.63
C ARG A 302 -15.12 24.01 -4.14
N HIS A 303 -16.33 23.55 -4.45
CA HIS A 303 -16.88 22.24 -4.03
C HIS A 303 -17.56 21.52 -5.20
N LEU A 304 -16.76 20.99 -6.12
CA LEU A 304 -17.21 20.42 -7.40
C LEU A 304 -18.14 19.21 -7.25
N SER A 305 -17.92 18.38 -6.24
CA SER A 305 -18.75 17.18 -5.96
C SER A 305 -19.90 17.46 -5.01
N GLY A 306 -20.02 18.70 -4.49
CA GLY A 306 -20.94 19.03 -3.41
C GLY A 306 -20.37 18.79 -2.01
N LEU A 307 -21.19 19.04 -1.00
CA LEU A 307 -20.83 18.90 0.42
C LEU A 307 -21.70 17.82 1.07
N PRO A 308 -21.26 17.22 2.22
CA PRO A 308 -20.22 17.69 3.12
C PRO A 308 -18.80 17.22 2.81
N ASP A 309 -18.58 16.21 1.97
CA ASP A 309 -17.27 15.66 1.64
C ASP A 309 -16.57 16.51 0.58
N TRP A 310 -15.69 17.42 1.05
CA TRP A 310 -15.20 18.54 0.24
C TRP A 310 -13.98 18.23 -0.62
N THR A 311 -12.95 17.63 -0.04
CA THR A 311 -11.67 17.41 -0.74
C THR A 311 -11.47 15.96 -1.14
N HIS A 312 -11.82 15.02 -0.27
CA HIS A 312 -11.67 13.58 -0.46
C HIS A 312 -10.26 13.21 -0.91
N GLY A 313 -9.29 13.56 -0.06
CA GLY A 313 -7.89 13.27 -0.31
C GLY A 313 -7.65 11.77 -0.35
N ASN A 314 -6.89 11.29 -1.36
CA ASN A 314 -6.77 9.85 -1.56
C ASN A 314 -5.35 9.35 -1.86
N ALA A 315 -4.35 10.23 -1.93
CA ALA A 315 -2.96 9.82 -2.00
C ALA A 315 -2.02 10.95 -1.57
N LEU A 316 -0.90 10.56 -0.96
CA LEU A 316 0.25 11.40 -0.67
C LEU A 316 1.49 10.83 -1.36
N LEU A 317 2.31 11.69 -1.95
CA LEU A 317 3.61 11.35 -2.48
C LEU A 317 4.65 12.29 -1.88
N TYR A 318 5.82 11.76 -1.60
CA TYR A 318 6.97 12.56 -1.23
C TYR A 318 7.75 12.95 -2.48
N SER A 319 8.15 14.22 -2.58
CA SER A 319 8.96 14.77 -3.66
C SER A 319 10.44 14.82 -3.23
N PRO A 320 11.27 13.84 -3.61
CA PRO A 320 12.65 13.76 -3.14
C PRO A 320 13.54 14.90 -3.63
N ASN A 321 13.16 15.59 -4.73
CA ASN A 321 13.93 16.71 -5.27
C ASN A 321 13.97 17.92 -4.33
N ASP A 322 12.92 18.17 -3.56
CA ASP A 322 12.77 19.38 -2.77
C ASP A 322 12.17 19.15 -1.37
N GLY A 323 11.92 17.90 -1.01
CA GLY A 323 11.36 17.55 0.30
C GLY A 323 9.91 17.97 0.52
N ASN A 324 9.17 18.24 -0.54
CA ASN A 324 7.77 18.65 -0.48
C ASN A 324 6.80 17.48 -0.68
N LEU A 325 5.49 17.75 -0.55
CA LEU A 325 4.46 16.73 -0.73
C LEU A 325 3.61 17.00 -1.97
N LEU A 326 3.21 15.92 -2.64
CA LEU A 326 2.14 15.94 -3.63
C LEU A 326 0.91 15.30 -2.99
N PHE A 327 -0.24 15.97 -3.08
CA PHE A 327 -1.48 15.53 -2.49
C PHE A 327 -2.60 15.47 -3.53
N SER A 328 -3.21 14.30 -3.70
CA SER A 328 -4.32 14.07 -4.61
C SER A 328 -5.65 14.30 -3.91
N MET A 329 -6.44 15.23 -4.43
CA MET A 329 -7.77 15.56 -3.95
C MET A 329 -8.82 15.20 -5.02
N ARG A 330 -9.52 14.09 -4.80
CA ARG A 330 -10.52 13.55 -5.74
C ARG A 330 -11.60 14.59 -6.09
N HIS A 331 -12.25 15.13 -5.08
CA HIS A 331 -13.40 16.04 -5.26
C HIS A 331 -13.00 17.43 -5.74
N GLN A 332 -11.71 17.71 -5.84
CA GLN A 332 -11.17 18.91 -6.46
C GLN A 332 -10.65 18.67 -7.88
N SER A 333 -10.53 17.40 -8.31
CA SER A 333 -9.85 17.01 -9.56
C SER A 333 -8.47 17.66 -9.69
N TRP A 334 -7.73 17.72 -8.57
CA TRP A 334 -6.40 18.30 -8.51
C TRP A 334 -5.41 17.37 -7.81
N VAL A 335 -4.16 17.42 -8.28
CA VAL A 335 -2.97 17.09 -7.50
C VAL A 335 -2.32 18.40 -7.13
N ILE A 336 -2.09 18.65 -5.84
CA ILE A 336 -1.42 19.87 -5.37
C ILE A 336 -0.05 19.55 -4.82
N LYS A 337 0.87 20.55 -4.89
CA LYS A 337 2.14 20.48 -4.19
C LYS A 337 2.08 21.37 -2.96
N ILE A 338 2.49 20.81 -1.83
CA ILE A 338 2.46 21.45 -0.51
C ILE A 338 3.89 21.69 -0.05
N ASP A 339 4.17 22.90 0.41
CA ASP A 339 5.43 23.29 1.06
C ASP A 339 5.59 22.56 2.40
N TYR A 340 6.28 21.43 2.36
CA TYR A 340 6.56 20.57 3.52
C TYR A 340 8.01 20.67 3.99
N GLU A 341 8.97 20.77 3.07
CA GLU A 341 10.41 20.91 3.32
C GLU A 341 10.92 19.97 4.43
N ASN A 342 10.58 18.68 4.34
CA ASN A 342 10.95 17.67 5.36
C ASN A 342 10.45 18.01 6.79
N GLY A 343 9.25 18.59 6.90
CA GLY A 343 8.66 18.98 8.18
C GLY A 343 8.97 20.40 8.63
N ASN A 344 9.68 21.20 7.80
CA ASN A 344 10.01 22.60 8.12
C ASN A 344 9.17 23.61 7.31
N GLY A 345 8.46 23.15 6.29
CA GLY A 345 7.63 23.98 5.43
C GLY A 345 6.41 24.56 6.13
N ASN A 346 5.87 25.63 5.54
CA ASN A 346 4.74 26.36 6.12
C ASN A 346 3.37 25.86 5.65
N GLY A 347 3.32 24.82 4.82
CA GLY A 347 2.08 24.22 4.31
C GLY A 347 1.43 24.97 3.14
N ASN A 348 2.05 26.01 2.60
CA ASN A 348 1.48 26.72 1.46
C ASN A 348 1.33 25.81 0.24
N VAL A 349 0.23 26.01 -0.52
CA VAL A 349 0.05 25.32 -1.80
C VAL A 349 0.95 26.00 -2.83
N LEU A 350 1.98 25.28 -3.28
CA LEU A 350 2.96 25.78 -4.27
C LEU A 350 2.41 25.78 -5.69
N TRP A 351 1.58 24.77 -6.02
CA TRP A 351 0.87 24.68 -7.29
C TRP A 351 -0.27 23.64 -7.25
N ARG A 352 -1.14 23.73 -8.27
CA ARG A 352 -2.28 22.85 -8.52
C ARG A 352 -2.21 22.31 -9.93
N LEU A 353 -2.18 21.00 -10.09
CA LEU A 353 -2.23 20.31 -11.39
C LEU A 353 -3.64 19.76 -11.60
N GLY A 354 -4.21 20.01 -12.77
CA GLY A 354 -5.55 19.58 -13.17
C GLY A 354 -6.33 20.71 -13.82
N TYR A 355 -7.57 20.44 -14.22
CA TYR A 355 -8.43 21.43 -14.85
C TYR A 355 -8.65 22.65 -13.92
N GLN A 356 -8.48 23.86 -14.47
CA GLN A 356 -8.51 25.12 -13.70
C GLN A 356 -7.44 25.22 -12.60
N GLY A 357 -6.36 24.46 -12.72
CA GLY A 357 -5.17 24.60 -11.89
C GLY A 357 -4.18 25.63 -12.45
N ASP A 358 -2.91 25.47 -12.07
CA ASP A 358 -1.84 26.44 -12.36
C ASP A 358 -1.02 26.07 -13.62
N PHE A 359 -1.38 25.01 -14.34
CA PHE A 359 -0.65 24.50 -15.50
C PHE A 359 -1.45 24.63 -16.80
N ALA A 360 -0.76 24.98 -17.87
CA ALA A 360 -1.27 24.86 -19.24
C ALA A 360 -0.90 23.47 -19.81
N LEU A 361 -1.77 22.93 -20.67
CA LEU A 361 -1.45 21.69 -21.41
C LEU A 361 -0.53 21.98 -22.60
N ALA A 362 0.51 21.19 -22.79
CA ALA A 362 1.37 21.26 -23.97
C ALA A 362 0.62 20.95 -25.27
N GLN A 363 -0.46 20.15 -25.19
CA GLN A 363 -1.32 19.76 -26.29
C GLN A 363 -2.38 20.84 -26.68
N GLY A 364 -2.45 21.97 -25.96
CA GLY A 364 -3.43 23.05 -26.15
C GLY A 364 -4.57 23.00 -25.12
N ASP A 365 -5.60 23.80 -25.34
CA ASP A 365 -6.63 24.13 -24.34
C ASP A 365 -7.81 23.13 -24.32
N ASP A 366 -7.59 21.86 -24.70
CA ASP A 366 -8.63 20.82 -24.62
C ASP A 366 -8.81 20.34 -23.18
N PRO A 367 -9.90 20.71 -22.48
CA PRO A 367 -10.12 20.33 -21.09
C PRO A 367 -10.31 18.82 -20.89
N SER A 368 -10.71 18.07 -21.92
CA SER A 368 -10.93 16.63 -21.85
C SER A 368 -9.65 15.82 -21.66
N LEU A 369 -8.50 16.44 -21.91
CA LEU A 369 -7.19 15.81 -21.69
C LEU A 369 -6.82 15.78 -20.21
N TRP A 370 -7.39 16.64 -19.36
CA TRP A 370 -7.17 16.57 -17.92
C TRP A 370 -7.83 15.35 -17.30
N PHE A 371 -7.23 14.87 -16.21
CA PHE A 371 -7.87 13.88 -15.33
C PHE A 371 -9.00 14.50 -14.51
N SER A 372 -9.93 13.67 -14.07
CA SER A 372 -11.08 14.08 -13.28
C SER A 372 -11.42 13.04 -12.24
N PHE A 373 -11.67 13.46 -10.98
CA PHE A 373 -12.01 12.61 -9.84
C PHE A 373 -11.01 11.47 -9.64
N GLN A 374 -9.75 11.73 -9.91
CA GLN A 374 -8.64 10.79 -9.94
C GLN A 374 -8.38 10.11 -8.62
N HIS A 375 -7.73 8.94 -8.71
CA HIS A 375 -7.16 8.24 -7.57
C HIS A 375 -5.66 8.00 -7.78
N PHE A 376 -4.97 7.88 -6.66
CA PHE A 376 -3.61 7.41 -6.49
C PHE A 376 -2.63 7.77 -7.61
N PRO A 377 -2.22 9.03 -7.72
CA PRO A 377 -1.03 9.36 -8.50
C PRO A 377 0.18 8.61 -7.94
N SER A 378 1.07 8.14 -8.81
CA SER A 378 2.35 7.56 -8.44
C SER A 378 3.50 8.30 -9.11
N LEU A 379 4.60 8.50 -8.38
CA LEU A 379 5.77 9.19 -8.90
C LEU A 379 6.60 8.22 -9.76
N ILE A 380 6.87 8.60 -11.01
CA ILE A 380 7.74 7.84 -11.92
C ILE A 380 9.16 8.38 -11.86
N SER A 381 9.34 9.70 -12.00
CA SER A 381 10.66 10.32 -11.96
C SER A 381 10.58 11.81 -11.64
N GLN A 382 11.67 12.33 -11.08
CA GLN A 382 11.89 13.77 -10.92
C GLN A 382 13.31 14.13 -11.33
N SER A 383 13.47 15.25 -12.04
CA SER A 383 14.78 15.80 -12.41
C SER A 383 14.68 17.30 -12.67
N GLY A 384 15.37 18.11 -11.88
CA GLY A 384 15.25 19.57 -11.94
C GLY A 384 13.80 20.02 -11.70
N SER A 385 13.24 20.82 -12.64
CA SER A 385 11.83 21.24 -12.59
C SER A 385 10.84 20.24 -13.16
N GLN A 386 11.31 19.10 -13.66
CA GLN A 386 10.46 18.08 -14.30
C GLN A 386 10.02 17.03 -13.30
N THR A 387 8.71 16.81 -13.20
CA THR A 387 8.10 15.71 -12.44
C THR A 387 7.24 14.88 -13.38
N THR A 388 7.50 13.57 -13.44
CA THR A 388 6.68 12.61 -14.20
C THR A 388 5.91 11.74 -13.24
N MET A 389 4.60 11.67 -13.42
CA MET A 389 3.71 10.87 -12.58
C MET A 389 2.66 10.13 -13.39
N ALA A 390 2.28 8.93 -12.96
CA ALA A 390 1.11 8.24 -13.43
C ALA A 390 -0.09 8.59 -12.53
N ILE A 391 -1.29 8.66 -13.10
CA ILE A 391 -2.53 9.02 -12.38
C ILE A 391 -3.64 8.11 -12.89
N TRP A 392 -4.37 7.45 -11.97
CA TRP A 392 -5.61 6.77 -12.33
C TRP A 392 -6.74 7.80 -12.45
N ASP A 393 -7.16 8.07 -13.67
CA ASP A 393 -8.19 9.03 -14.03
C ASP A 393 -9.55 8.31 -14.08
N ASN A 394 -10.32 8.38 -12.98
CA ASN A 394 -11.66 7.79 -12.93
C ASN A 394 -12.58 8.41 -13.97
N GLY A 395 -12.44 9.71 -14.23
CA GLY A 395 -13.12 10.39 -15.32
C GLY A 395 -14.54 10.85 -15.02
N ASP A 396 -14.98 10.79 -13.75
CA ASP A 396 -16.29 11.27 -13.34
C ASP A 396 -16.42 12.77 -13.67
N PHE A 397 -17.54 13.16 -14.26
CA PHE A 397 -17.84 14.55 -14.59
C PHE A 397 -16.71 15.26 -15.35
N ARG A 398 -15.93 14.53 -16.15
CA ARG A 398 -14.85 15.10 -16.97
C ARG A 398 -15.39 16.23 -17.84
N VAL A 399 -14.74 17.37 -17.83
CA VAL A 399 -15.06 18.48 -18.72
C VAL A 399 -14.64 18.11 -20.15
N LEU A 400 -15.58 18.22 -21.10
CA LEU A 400 -15.41 17.71 -22.46
C LEU A 400 -15.02 18.82 -23.46
N ASP A 401 -15.37 20.08 -23.14
CA ASP A 401 -15.10 21.20 -24.04
C ASP A 401 -14.97 22.52 -23.26
N SER A 402 -14.57 23.57 -23.97
CA SER A 402 -14.39 24.92 -23.42
C SER A 402 -15.68 25.60 -22.95
N SER A 403 -16.85 25.07 -23.29
CA SER A 403 -18.15 25.54 -22.77
C SER A 403 -18.48 24.98 -21.40
N GLY A 404 -17.63 24.07 -20.88
CA GLY A 404 -17.81 23.44 -19.57
C GLY A 404 -18.81 22.27 -19.56
N ASN A 405 -19.16 21.73 -20.72
CA ASN A 405 -19.97 20.52 -20.78
C ASN A 405 -19.21 19.35 -20.15
N VAL A 406 -19.90 18.54 -19.35
CA VAL A 406 -19.31 17.40 -18.65
C VAL A 406 -19.88 16.09 -19.17
N CYS A 407 -19.10 15.00 -19.04
CA CYS A 407 -19.62 13.65 -19.29
C CYS A 407 -20.66 13.24 -18.23
N SER A 408 -21.46 12.26 -18.55
CA SER A 408 -22.48 11.71 -17.66
C SER A 408 -22.09 10.31 -17.18
N ILE A 409 -22.23 10.06 -15.88
CA ILE A 409 -21.99 8.73 -15.28
C ILE A 409 -23.00 7.70 -15.80
N THR A 410 -24.25 8.13 -16.04
CA THR A 410 -25.37 7.23 -16.45
C THR A 410 -26.00 7.58 -17.79
N GLY A 411 -25.48 8.61 -18.48
CA GLY A 411 -26.07 9.16 -19.70
C GLY A 411 -25.10 9.29 -20.85
N SER A 412 -25.33 10.30 -21.73
CA SER A 412 -24.52 10.58 -22.91
C SER A 412 -24.14 12.05 -22.96
N PRO A 413 -22.89 12.40 -23.34
CA PRO A 413 -21.78 11.49 -23.57
C PRO A 413 -21.32 10.79 -22.29
N ALA A 414 -21.04 9.49 -22.39
CA ALA A 414 -20.67 8.67 -21.22
C ALA A 414 -19.27 9.04 -20.70
N CYS A 415 -19.11 9.01 -19.36
CA CYS A 415 -17.80 9.05 -18.73
C CYS A 415 -17.03 7.76 -18.99
N PHE A 416 -15.70 7.83 -18.93
CA PHE A 416 -14.81 6.68 -19.03
C PHE A 416 -13.55 6.89 -18.18
N SER A 417 -12.96 5.79 -17.73
CA SER A 417 -11.72 5.80 -16.95
C SER A 417 -10.52 5.48 -17.82
N ARG A 418 -9.35 5.95 -17.39
CA ARG A 418 -8.07 5.69 -18.05
C ARG A 418 -6.89 5.82 -17.10
N GLY A 419 -5.84 5.05 -17.35
CA GLY A 419 -4.50 5.34 -16.84
C GLY A 419 -3.88 6.47 -17.67
N VAL A 420 -3.24 7.46 -17.01
CA VAL A 420 -2.53 8.54 -17.70
C VAL A 420 -1.15 8.77 -17.10
N ILE A 421 -0.19 9.19 -17.93
CA ILE A 421 1.13 9.64 -17.49
C ILE A 421 1.33 11.09 -17.91
N PHE A 422 1.51 11.96 -16.93
CA PHE A 422 1.83 13.36 -17.14
C PHE A 422 3.29 13.64 -16.79
N GLN A 423 3.94 14.46 -17.61
CA GLN A 423 5.16 15.15 -17.25
C GLN A 423 4.83 16.62 -17.04
N VAL A 424 5.17 17.17 -15.89
CA VAL A 424 4.95 18.57 -15.55
C VAL A 424 6.28 19.29 -15.38
N ASP A 425 6.39 20.48 -15.97
CA ASP A 425 7.48 21.40 -15.74
C ASP A 425 7.02 22.47 -14.75
N GLU A 426 7.52 22.38 -13.54
CA GLU A 426 7.13 23.28 -12.44
C GLU A 426 7.61 24.71 -12.65
N SER A 427 8.66 24.95 -13.45
CA SER A 427 9.19 26.27 -13.73
C SER A 427 8.39 27.03 -14.79
N THR A 428 7.95 26.35 -15.84
CA THR A 428 7.17 26.92 -16.94
C THR A 428 5.66 26.77 -16.75
N ARG A 429 5.23 25.95 -15.77
CA ARG A 429 3.82 25.60 -15.55
C ARG A 429 3.17 24.96 -16.77
N VAL A 430 3.91 24.07 -17.43
CA VAL A 430 3.39 23.29 -18.56
C VAL A 430 3.26 21.84 -18.16
N ALA A 431 2.12 21.23 -18.43
CA ALA A 431 1.84 19.82 -18.27
C ALA A 431 1.73 19.15 -19.64
N ASN A 432 2.42 18.04 -19.82
CA ASN A 432 2.42 17.25 -21.04
C ASN A 432 1.85 15.86 -20.77
N LEU A 433 0.75 15.49 -21.44
CA LEU A 433 0.19 14.14 -21.39
C LEU A 433 1.04 13.24 -22.29
N LEU A 434 1.89 12.41 -21.68
CA LEU A 434 2.83 11.54 -22.38
C LEU A 434 2.19 10.23 -22.87
N TRP A 435 1.26 9.69 -22.09
CA TRP A 435 0.65 8.38 -22.35
C TRP A 435 -0.75 8.32 -21.74
N ALA A 436 -1.62 7.55 -22.38
CA ALA A 436 -2.95 7.21 -21.87
C ALA A 436 -3.37 5.83 -22.35
N ASP A 437 -4.08 5.08 -21.49
CA ASP A 437 -4.75 3.82 -21.82
C ASP A 437 -6.14 3.79 -21.17
N ALA A 438 -7.14 3.50 -21.98
CA ALA A 438 -8.52 3.36 -21.54
C ALA A 438 -8.95 1.89 -21.68
N PRO A 439 -9.09 1.15 -20.56
CA PRO A 439 -9.39 -0.30 -20.59
C PRO A 439 -10.80 -0.63 -21.09
N GLY A 440 -11.62 0.36 -21.41
CA GLY A 440 -13.02 0.17 -21.80
C GLY A 440 -13.97 -0.10 -20.62
N LEU A 441 -13.50 0.06 -19.39
CA LEU A 441 -14.25 -0.04 -18.15
C LEU A 441 -14.42 1.34 -17.55
N PHE A 442 -15.52 1.57 -16.83
CA PHE A 442 -15.74 2.81 -16.10
C PHE A 442 -15.71 2.56 -14.60
N SER A 443 -14.68 3.07 -13.96
CA SER A 443 -14.42 3.05 -12.53
C SER A 443 -14.86 4.36 -11.91
N VAL A 444 -15.94 4.38 -11.16
CA VAL A 444 -16.46 5.62 -10.53
C VAL A 444 -15.70 6.00 -9.26
N TRP A 445 -14.91 5.10 -8.68
CA TRP A 445 -14.11 5.36 -7.47
C TRP A 445 -13.03 4.30 -7.28
N GLY A 446 -12.02 4.62 -6.48
CA GLY A 446 -10.92 3.71 -6.17
C GLY A 446 -9.98 3.48 -7.35
N GLY A 447 -9.18 2.47 -7.25
CA GLY A 447 -8.14 2.14 -8.22
C GLY A 447 -6.81 2.84 -7.97
N ASN A 448 -5.79 2.36 -8.63
CA ASN A 448 -4.45 2.93 -8.63
C ASN A 448 -3.73 2.64 -9.94
N ILE A 449 -2.59 3.30 -10.12
CA ILE A 449 -1.71 3.08 -11.27
C ILE A 449 -0.25 3.22 -10.86
N ASN A 450 0.60 2.32 -11.37
CA ASN A 450 2.04 2.34 -11.14
C ASN A 450 2.80 1.98 -12.42
N GLN A 451 3.94 2.63 -12.67
CA GLN A 451 4.90 2.11 -13.62
C GLN A 451 5.72 1.00 -12.95
N LEU A 452 5.79 -0.17 -13.57
CA LEU A 452 6.52 -1.33 -13.08
C LEU A 452 8.01 -1.25 -13.45
N ALA A 453 8.84 -2.06 -12.79
CA ALA A 453 10.30 -2.04 -12.99
C ALA A 453 10.73 -2.39 -14.42
N ASN A 454 9.94 -3.17 -15.14
CA ASN A 454 10.17 -3.52 -16.56
C ASN A 454 9.70 -2.42 -17.54
N GLY A 455 9.12 -1.32 -17.04
CA GLY A 455 8.56 -0.23 -17.84
C GLY A 455 7.11 -0.43 -18.27
N ASN A 456 6.47 -1.56 -17.98
CA ASN A 456 5.03 -1.73 -18.14
C ASN A 456 4.28 -0.85 -17.14
N VAL A 457 2.99 -0.71 -17.35
CA VAL A 457 2.09 0.02 -16.43
C VAL A 457 1.09 -0.98 -15.86
N GLU A 458 0.95 -0.98 -14.55
CA GLU A 458 -0.11 -1.70 -13.85
C GLU A 458 -1.16 -0.71 -13.34
N PHE A 459 -2.43 -1.06 -13.50
CA PHE A 459 -3.53 -0.31 -12.90
C PHE A 459 -4.65 -1.25 -12.43
N ASP A 460 -5.32 -0.83 -11.37
CA ASP A 460 -6.51 -1.46 -10.83
C ASP A 460 -7.76 -0.66 -11.21
N VAL A 461 -8.68 -1.34 -11.88
CA VAL A 461 -9.98 -0.79 -12.29
C VAL A 461 -11.03 -1.27 -11.31
N ASN A 462 -11.37 -0.43 -10.37
CA ASN A 462 -12.26 -0.72 -9.24
C ASN A 462 -13.56 0.11 -9.31
N GLY A 463 -14.55 -0.20 -8.45
CA GLY A 463 -15.80 0.58 -8.36
C GLY A 463 -16.54 0.67 -9.70
N LEU A 464 -16.71 -0.47 -10.38
CA LEU A 464 -17.26 -0.53 -11.72
C LEU A 464 -18.72 -0.07 -11.79
N ALA A 465 -19.00 0.92 -12.62
CA ALA A 465 -20.36 1.38 -12.91
C ALA A 465 -21.13 0.38 -13.77
N THR A 466 -20.41 -0.28 -14.69
CA THR A 466 -20.96 -1.34 -15.56
C THR A 466 -19.90 -2.44 -15.71
N ALA A 467 -20.27 -3.67 -15.38
CA ALA A 467 -19.36 -4.80 -15.52
C ALA A 467 -19.64 -5.54 -16.84
N PRO A 468 -18.63 -5.70 -17.73
CA PRO A 468 -18.77 -6.50 -18.96
C PRO A 468 -18.87 -8.00 -18.64
N ILE A 469 -18.35 -8.41 -17.48
CA ILE A 469 -18.45 -9.78 -16.95
C ILE A 469 -19.46 -9.74 -15.80
N PRO A 470 -20.46 -10.60 -15.75
CA PRO A 470 -21.41 -10.67 -14.64
C PRO A 470 -20.66 -10.81 -13.31
N ASN A 471 -21.02 -9.94 -12.36
CA ASN A 471 -20.43 -9.89 -11.01
C ASN A 471 -18.92 -9.52 -10.92
N LEU A 472 -18.32 -8.96 -11.95
CA LEU A 472 -16.97 -8.41 -11.86
C LEU A 472 -16.95 -7.25 -10.84
N ALA A 473 -16.06 -7.32 -9.86
CA ALA A 473 -15.85 -6.29 -8.86
C ALA A 473 -14.69 -5.37 -9.26
N SER A 474 -13.54 -5.97 -9.58
CA SER A 474 -12.31 -5.26 -9.96
C SER A 474 -11.57 -6.03 -11.04
N GLU A 475 -10.82 -5.30 -11.86
CA GLU A 475 -9.90 -5.85 -12.85
C GLU A 475 -8.55 -5.17 -12.72
N ILE A 476 -7.50 -5.95 -12.44
CA ILE A 476 -6.13 -5.47 -12.38
C ILE A 476 -5.45 -5.84 -13.69
N GLN A 477 -4.79 -4.88 -14.34
CA GLN A 477 -4.10 -5.09 -15.61
C GLN A 477 -2.65 -4.64 -15.55
N GLU A 478 -1.74 -5.47 -16.05
CA GLU A 478 -0.41 -5.06 -16.49
C GLU A 478 -0.44 -4.89 -18.02
N VAL A 479 -0.11 -3.69 -18.49
CA VAL A 479 -0.11 -3.35 -19.92
C VAL A 479 1.24 -2.81 -20.37
N THR A 480 1.59 -2.99 -21.64
CA THR A 480 2.79 -2.36 -22.22
C THR A 480 2.61 -0.85 -22.30
N GLN A 481 3.64 -0.09 -21.93
CA GLN A 481 3.64 1.37 -22.08
C GLN A 481 4.03 1.77 -23.52
N THR A 482 3.12 1.55 -24.45
CA THR A 482 3.30 1.86 -25.88
C THR A 482 2.15 2.73 -26.38
N ASN A 483 2.24 3.24 -27.60
CA ASN A 483 1.13 3.99 -28.24
C ASN A 483 -0.12 3.13 -28.50
N THR A 484 0.03 1.81 -28.47
CA THR A 484 -1.06 0.83 -28.57
C THR A 484 -0.86 -0.20 -27.46
N PRO A 485 -1.30 0.12 -26.23
CA PRO A 485 -1.11 -0.75 -25.08
C PRO A 485 -1.67 -2.15 -25.31
N GLN A 486 -0.94 -3.15 -24.83
CA GLN A 486 -1.34 -4.56 -24.90
C GLN A 486 -1.37 -5.14 -23.51
N ILE A 487 -2.40 -5.88 -23.15
CA ILE A 487 -2.50 -6.57 -21.86
C ILE A 487 -1.47 -7.71 -21.84
N VAL A 488 -0.54 -7.63 -20.89
CA VAL A 488 0.48 -8.65 -20.61
C VAL A 488 -0.08 -9.68 -19.63
N TRP A 489 -0.70 -9.17 -18.54
CA TRP A 489 -1.28 -9.96 -17.46
C TRP A 489 -2.55 -9.28 -16.94
N LYS A 490 -3.50 -10.08 -16.48
CA LYS A 490 -4.77 -9.60 -15.98
C LYS A 490 -5.31 -10.47 -14.85
N MET A 491 -5.87 -9.83 -13.82
CA MET A 491 -6.57 -10.48 -12.71
C MET A 491 -7.99 -9.94 -12.58
N ASP A 492 -8.98 -10.82 -12.65
CA ASP A 492 -10.39 -10.53 -12.39
C ASP A 492 -10.75 -10.93 -10.96
N ILE A 493 -11.39 -10.04 -10.22
CA ILE A 493 -11.88 -10.27 -8.85
C ILE A 493 -13.41 -10.27 -8.86
N THR A 494 -14.00 -11.34 -8.32
CA THR A 494 -15.46 -11.52 -8.22
C THR A 494 -15.84 -12.06 -6.84
N PRO A 495 -17.09 -11.92 -6.38
CA PRO A 495 -18.23 -11.25 -7.00
C PRO A 495 -18.26 -9.73 -6.72
N MET A 496 -19.23 -9.04 -7.34
CA MET A 496 -19.50 -7.62 -7.09
C MET A 496 -19.55 -7.29 -5.59
N ARG A 497 -19.12 -6.06 -5.22
CA ARG A 497 -18.97 -5.54 -3.85
C ARG A 497 -17.81 -6.12 -3.05
N MET A 498 -16.87 -6.77 -3.70
CA MET A 498 -15.55 -7.11 -3.16
C MET A 498 -14.49 -6.24 -3.83
N ASP A 499 -14.74 -4.95 -3.83
CA ASP A 499 -13.94 -3.99 -4.60
C ASP A 499 -12.50 -3.95 -4.09
N ALA A 500 -11.52 -4.25 -4.96
CA ALA A 500 -10.11 -4.06 -4.69
C ALA A 500 -9.81 -2.56 -4.77
N TYR A 501 -9.85 -1.89 -3.62
CA TYR A 501 -9.61 -0.45 -3.61
C TYR A 501 -8.25 -0.07 -4.15
N ARG A 502 -7.24 -0.91 -3.89
CA ARG A 502 -5.89 -0.84 -4.45
C ARG A 502 -5.28 -2.21 -4.61
N ALA A 503 -4.53 -2.38 -5.67
CA ALA A 503 -3.66 -3.53 -5.90
C ALA A 503 -2.26 -3.04 -6.31
N TYR A 504 -1.23 -3.70 -5.79
CA TYR A 504 0.16 -3.33 -6.06
C TYR A 504 0.97 -4.56 -6.42
N ARG A 505 1.68 -4.52 -7.57
CA ARG A 505 2.77 -5.43 -7.84
C ARG A 505 3.97 -5.03 -6.98
N VAL A 506 4.24 -5.79 -5.93
CA VAL A 506 5.43 -5.61 -5.08
C VAL A 506 6.47 -6.67 -5.40
N PRO A 507 7.78 -6.34 -5.29
CA PRO A 507 8.84 -7.31 -5.64
C PRO A 507 8.76 -8.60 -4.82
N SER A 508 8.45 -8.52 -3.54
CA SER A 508 8.18 -9.62 -2.61
C SER A 508 7.55 -9.08 -1.31
N LEU A 509 7.37 -9.94 -0.33
CA LEU A 509 7.03 -9.54 1.06
C LEU A 509 8.25 -9.05 1.87
N TYR A 510 9.45 -9.06 1.28
CA TYR A 510 10.70 -8.75 1.98
C TYR A 510 11.41 -7.57 1.32
N PRO A 511 11.78 -6.54 2.11
CA PRO A 511 12.53 -5.40 1.60
C PRO A 511 13.82 -5.82 0.91
N GLY A 512 14.08 -5.25 -0.27
CA GLY A 512 15.31 -5.51 -1.04
C GLY A 512 15.36 -6.87 -1.74
N VAL A 513 14.27 -7.64 -1.73
CA VAL A 513 14.17 -8.96 -2.38
C VAL A 513 13.15 -8.91 -3.51
N THR A 514 13.49 -9.51 -4.65
CA THR A 514 12.55 -9.73 -5.77
C THR A 514 12.39 -11.23 -5.99
N TRP A 515 11.15 -11.69 -6.06
CA TRP A 515 10.83 -13.07 -6.42
C TRP A 515 10.42 -13.15 -7.89
N ASP A 516 11.08 -14.05 -8.63
CA ASP A 516 10.77 -14.28 -10.03
C ASP A 516 9.46 -15.06 -10.23
N LYS A 517 9.07 -15.84 -9.21
CA LYS A 517 7.85 -16.67 -9.20
C LYS A 517 7.23 -16.74 -7.80
#